data_5d2ec5045e1c1afd3390a6eaf520117d
#
_entry.id   5d2ec5045e1c1afd3390a6eaf520117d
#
_cell.length_a   1.000
_cell.length_b   1.000
_cell.length_c   1.000
_cell.angle_alpha   90.00
_cell.angle_beta   90.00
_cell.angle_gamma   90.00
#
_symmetry.space_group_name_H-M   'P 1'
#
loop_
_entity.id
_entity.type
_entity.pdbx_description
1 polymer ?
#
loop_
_entity_poly.entity_id
_entity_poly.type
_entity_poly.pdbx_seq_one_letter_code
_entity_poly.pdbx_strand_id
1 'polypeptide(L)'
;ILVAKVFSNSVRKDSSISGVKVFNQEFKVTQYADDTTLILQTERSLTLCFEHIKEFEKASGAKVNLSKCEGLWLGSFKTRTDQPFGFNWNKKSLKILGLYFGTENTEKLNWEPRILKFIKTLNLWKTRDLSLRGKAVVVNQLAASALWYPATILPLPKWAVKRINEALWFFVYNWKKDPIPRKQARLPHKEGGLNIVDIEKK
;
A
#
# COMPACT_ATOMS: atom_id res chain seq x y z
N ILE A 1 -7.62 -14.80 15.37
CA ILE A 1 -8.45 -13.69 14.81
C ILE A 1 -9.47 -13.20 15.84
N LEU A 2 -10.31 -14.06 16.46
CA LEU A 2 -11.32 -13.62 17.43
C LEU A 2 -10.72 -12.95 18.67
N VAL A 3 -9.63 -13.50 19.22
CA VAL A 3 -8.97 -12.99 20.41
C VAL A 3 -8.39 -11.59 20.17
N ALA A 4 -7.70 -11.36 19.06
CA ALA A 4 -7.14 -10.05 18.70
C ALA A 4 -8.24 -8.98 18.48
N LYS A 5 -9.44 -9.38 18.05
CA LYS A 5 -10.58 -8.48 17.91
C LYS A 5 -11.08 -7.93 19.25
N VAL A 6 -10.90 -8.67 20.34
CA VAL A 6 -11.25 -8.20 21.70
C VAL A 6 -10.39 -6.99 22.05
N PHE A 7 -9.08 -7.06 21.83
CA PHE A 7 -8.18 -5.93 22.04
C PHE A 7 -8.56 -4.71 21.21
N SER A 8 -8.75 -4.87 19.90
CA SER A 8 -9.13 -3.72 19.07
C SER A 8 -10.47 -3.10 19.46
N ASN A 9 -11.41 -3.89 19.96
CA ASN A 9 -12.69 -3.40 20.44
C ASN A 9 -12.55 -2.66 21.79
N SER A 10 -11.68 -3.11 22.72
CA SER A 10 -11.43 -2.38 23.96
C SER A 10 -10.86 -0.99 23.69
N VAL A 11 -9.85 -0.89 22.82
CA VAL A 11 -9.28 0.40 22.41
C VAL A 11 -10.32 1.31 21.73
N ARG A 12 -11.19 0.77 20.86
CA ARG A 12 -12.23 1.59 20.20
C ARG A 12 -13.27 2.15 21.16
N LYS A 13 -13.65 1.36 22.17
CA LYS A 13 -14.69 1.72 23.14
C LYS A 13 -14.20 2.68 24.23
N ASP A 14 -12.91 2.74 24.47
CA ASP A 14 -12.34 3.63 25.49
C ASP A 14 -12.38 5.08 25.02
N SER A 15 -13.22 5.89 25.65
CA SER A 15 -13.37 7.32 25.38
C SER A 15 -12.15 8.16 25.80
N SER A 16 -11.30 7.63 26.68
CA SER A 16 -10.07 8.29 27.14
C SER A 16 -8.96 8.24 26.10
N ILE A 17 -9.04 7.32 25.13
CA ILE A 17 -8.11 7.20 24.02
C ILE A 17 -8.59 8.08 22.86
N SER A 18 -7.77 9.04 22.46
CA SER A 18 -8.05 9.93 21.33
C SER A 18 -7.35 9.44 20.07
N GLY A 19 -8.15 9.12 19.05
CA GLY A 19 -7.69 8.77 17.70
C GLY A 19 -7.70 9.97 16.75
N VAL A 20 -7.31 9.74 15.52
CA VAL A 20 -7.37 10.76 14.45
C VAL A 20 -8.78 10.83 13.90
N LYS A 21 -9.35 12.03 13.87
CA LYS A 21 -10.66 12.31 13.29
C LYS A 21 -10.54 12.65 11.82
N VAL A 22 -11.25 11.91 10.98
CA VAL A 22 -11.38 12.18 9.56
C VAL A 22 -12.87 12.33 9.26
N PHE A 23 -13.27 13.51 8.83
CA PHE A 23 -14.69 13.92 8.77
C PHE A 23 -15.35 13.74 10.14
N ASN A 24 -16.41 12.95 10.23
CA ASN A 24 -17.14 12.69 11.47
C ASN A 24 -16.80 11.35 12.14
N GLN A 25 -15.74 10.68 11.68
CA GLN A 25 -15.30 9.39 12.21
C GLN A 25 -13.95 9.49 12.88
N GLU A 26 -13.82 8.83 14.04
CA GLU A 26 -12.58 8.72 14.78
C GLU A 26 -11.94 7.35 14.55
N PHE A 27 -10.67 7.38 14.13
CA PHE A 27 -9.87 6.19 13.87
C PHE A 27 -8.78 6.06 14.94
N LYS A 28 -8.88 5.05 15.80
CA LYS A 28 -7.92 4.74 16.87
C LYS A 28 -7.05 3.54 16.55
N VAL A 29 -7.65 2.53 15.92
CA VAL A 29 -7.01 1.25 15.65
C VAL A 29 -7.51 0.66 14.35
N THR A 30 -6.60 0.16 13.54
CA THR A 30 -6.88 -0.70 12.40
C THR A 30 -6.18 -2.03 12.61
N GLN A 31 -6.80 -3.12 12.16
CA GLN A 31 -6.32 -4.46 12.38
C GLN A 31 -6.56 -5.34 11.16
N TYR A 32 -5.54 -6.09 10.79
CA TYR A 32 -5.62 -7.12 9.75
C TYR A 32 -4.91 -8.39 10.25
N ALA A 33 -5.69 -9.42 10.53
CA ALA A 33 -5.23 -10.65 11.18
C ALA A 33 -4.52 -10.35 12.52
N ASP A 34 -3.23 -10.57 12.60
CA ASP A 34 -2.34 -10.30 13.73
C ASP A 34 -1.68 -8.90 13.68
N ASP A 35 -1.62 -8.29 12.50
CA ASP A 35 -1.09 -6.94 12.34
C ASP A 35 -2.07 -5.90 12.90
N THR A 36 -1.65 -5.18 13.93
CA THR A 36 -2.43 -4.11 14.56
C THR A 36 -1.70 -2.79 14.43
N THR A 37 -2.39 -1.77 13.92
CA THR A 37 -1.88 -0.41 13.83
C THR A 37 -2.71 0.52 14.69
N LEU A 38 -2.08 1.23 15.62
CA LEU A 38 -2.68 2.27 16.43
C LEU A 38 -2.47 3.63 15.77
N ILE A 39 -3.53 4.44 15.73
CA ILE A 39 -3.51 5.79 15.15
C ILE A 39 -3.98 6.74 16.25
N LEU A 40 -3.04 7.38 16.92
CA LEU A 40 -3.29 8.09 18.16
C LEU A 40 -2.93 9.57 18.04
N GLN A 41 -3.67 10.42 18.75
CA GLN A 41 -3.52 11.86 18.69
C GLN A 41 -2.67 12.42 19.84
N THR A 42 -2.58 11.70 20.95
CA THR A 42 -1.89 12.14 22.17
C THR A 42 -0.99 11.07 22.75
N GLU A 43 0.02 11.48 23.50
CA GLU A 43 0.91 10.58 24.21
C GLU A 43 0.19 9.82 25.34
N ARG A 44 -0.76 10.49 26.02
CA ARG A 44 -1.63 9.83 27.01
C ARG A 44 -2.40 8.66 26.39
N SER A 45 -2.91 8.84 25.16
CA SER A 45 -3.59 7.76 24.43
C SER A 45 -2.66 6.59 24.14
N LEU A 46 -1.38 6.86 23.87
CA LEU A 46 -0.39 5.81 23.67
C LEU A 46 -0.18 5.00 24.96
N THR A 47 -0.02 5.67 26.10
CA THR A 47 0.12 5.02 27.41
C THR A 47 -1.09 4.13 27.73
N LEU A 48 -2.31 4.65 27.56
CA LEU A 48 -3.54 3.89 27.78
C LEU A 48 -3.64 2.66 26.85
N CYS A 49 -3.25 2.79 25.59
CA CYS A 49 -3.21 1.63 24.68
C CYS A 49 -2.25 0.55 25.18
N PHE A 50 -1.10 0.92 25.76
CA PHE A 50 -0.18 -0.04 26.33
C PHE A 50 -0.71 -0.70 27.61
N GLU A 51 -1.54 -0.03 28.37
CA GLU A 51 -2.27 -0.63 29.51
C GLU A 51 -3.25 -1.70 28.99
N HIS A 52 -4.06 -1.37 27.98
CA HIS A 52 -4.95 -2.35 27.31
C HIS A 52 -4.17 -3.54 26.73
N ILE A 53 -2.97 -3.32 26.16
CA ILE A 53 -2.10 -4.41 25.69
C ILE A 53 -1.69 -5.33 26.84
N LYS A 54 -1.24 -4.78 27.97
CA LYS A 54 -0.85 -5.56 29.15
C LYS A 54 -2.02 -6.37 29.72
N GLU A 55 -3.21 -5.80 29.77
CA GLU A 55 -4.42 -6.51 30.20
C GLU A 55 -4.76 -7.65 29.24
N PHE A 56 -4.68 -7.38 27.95
CA PHE A 56 -4.89 -8.38 26.91
C PHE A 56 -3.89 -9.51 26.98
N GLU A 57 -2.59 -9.22 27.19
CA GLU A 57 -1.54 -10.22 27.38
C GLU A 57 -1.82 -11.14 28.58
N LYS A 58 -2.25 -10.56 29.71
CA LYS A 58 -2.61 -11.33 30.92
C LYS A 58 -3.81 -12.25 30.67
N ALA A 59 -4.81 -11.77 29.95
CA ALA A 59 -6.04 -12.52 29.72
C ALA A 59 -5.89 -13.60 28.63
N SER A 60 -5.10 -13.34 27.59
CA SER A 60 -5.00 -14.22 26.42
C SER A 60 -3.78 -15.13 26.43
N GLY A 61 -2.76 -14.83 27.25
CA GLY A 61 -1.44 -15.49 27.20
C GLY A 61 -0.58 -15.09 25.97
N ALA A 62 -1.12 -14.30 25.04
CA ALA A 62 -0.37 -13.75 23.91
C ALA A 62 0.63 -12.70 24.41
N LYS A 63 1.72 -12.48 23.68
CA LYS A 63 2.70 -11.43 23.99
C LYS A 63 2.98 -10.59 22.76
N VAL A 64 3.00 -9.27 22.96
CA VAL A 64 3.41 -8.34 21.90
C VAL A 64 4.91 -8.43 21.69
N ASN A 65 5.33 -8.58 20.45
CA ASN A 65 6.75 -8.61 20.11
C ASN A 65 7.26 -7.18 19.88
N LEU A 66 7.80 -6.56 20.94
CA LEU A 66 8.31 -5.18 20.89
C LEU A 66 9.43 -4.99 19.86
N SER A 67 10.23 -6.02 19.56
CA SER A 67 11.29 -5.92 18.55
C SER A 67 10.77 -5.78 17.11
N LYS A 68 9.48 -6.14 16.87
CA LYS A 68 8.78 -5.96 15.61
C LYS A 68 7.85 -4.75 15.62
N CYS A 69 7.68 -4.10 16.77
CA CYS A 69 6.88 -2.90 16.87
C CYS A 69 7.66 -1.72 16.29
N GLU A 70 6.98 -0.89 15.54
CA GLU A 70 7.51 0.34 14.98
C GLU A 70 6.55 1.48 15.25
N GLY A 71 7.09 2.66 15.51
CA GLY A 71 6.33 3.89 15.68
C GLY A 71 6.75 4.96 14.68
N LEU A 72 5.85 5.89 14.39
CA LEU A 72 6.12 7.05 13.55
C LEU A 72 5.45 8.29 14.13
N TRP A 73 6.26 9.30 14.42
CA TRP A 73 5.77 10.61 14.83
C TRP A 73 5.29 11.41 13.61
N LEU A 74 4.05 11.89 13.67
CA LEU A 74 3.42 12.69 12.61
C LEU A 74 2.90 14.02 13.13
N GLY A 75 2.59 14.94 12.24
CA GLY A 75 2.03 16.26 12.57
C GLY A 75 2.95 17.07 13.47
N SER A 76 2.41 17.57 14.59
CA SER A 76 3.16 18.37 15.57
C SER A 76 4.27 17.60 16.30
N PHE A 77 4.19 16.27 16.31
CA PHE A 77 5.20 15.39 16.92
C PHE A 77 6.36 15.01 16.00
N LYS A 78 6.37 15.43 14.75
CA LYS A 78 7.36 15.05 13.73
C LYS A 78 8.82 15.31 14.14
N THR A 79 9.06 16.32 14.97
CA THR A 79 10.40 16.70 15.44
C THR A 79 10.88 15.91 16.66
N ARG A 80 10.05 15.06 17.25
CA ARG A 80 10.42 14.25 18.41
C ARG A 80 11.50 13.24 18.04
N THR A 81 12.37 12.97 19.01
CA THR A 81 13.48 12.03 18.89
C THR A 81 13.45 10.94 19.96
N ASP A 82 12.57 11.06 20.94
CA ASP A 82 12.39 10.09 22.00
C ASP A 82 11.72 8.80 21.47
N GLN A 83 12.04 7.70 22.12
CA GLN A 83 11.58 6.36 21.77
C GLN A 83 10.85 5.73 22.96
N PRO A 84 9.63 6.17 23.28
CA PRO A 84 8.88 5.62 24.40
C PRO A 84 8.59 4.13 24.18
N PHE A 85 8.46 3.38 25.29
CA PHE A 85 8.13 1.94 25.33
C PHE A 85 9.19 1.00 24.74
N GLY A 86 10.39 1.49 24.39
CA GLY A 86 11.52 0.66 24.01
C GLY A 86 11.46 -0.04 22.65
N PHE A 87 10.54 0.36 21.76
CA PHE A 87 10.53 -0.08 20.37
C PHE A 87 11.05 1.00 19.40
N ASN A 88 11.26 0.61 18.16
CA ASN A 88 11.86 1.50 17.16
C ASN A 88 10.88 2.58 16.69
N TRP A 89 11.29 3.84 16.79
CA TRP A 89 10.55 4.99 16.24
C TRP A 89 11.21 5.51 14.97
N ASN A 90 10.55 5.27 13.84
CA ASN A 90 11.05 5.72 12.56
C ASN A 90 10.74 7.20 12.35
N LYS A 91 11.71 7.94 11.79
CA LYS A 91 11.55 9.39 11.57
C LYS A 91 10.90 9.75 10.24
N LYS A 92 10.85 8.81 9.29
CA LYS A 92 10.52 9.13 7.90
C LYS A 92 9.29 8.40 7.37
N SER A 93 9.23 7.11 7.55
CA SER A 93 8.14 6.29 7.02
C SER A 93 7.96 5.00 7.80
N LEU A 94 6.74 4.49 7.80
CA LEU A 94 6.35 3.23 8.41
C LEU A 94 5.66 2.36 7.37
N LYS A 95 5.94 1.07 7.38
CA LYS A 95 5.30 0.12 6.46
C LYS A 95 4.09 -0.52 7.12
N ILE A 96 2.90 -0.25 6.58
CA ILE A 96 1.62 -0.80 7.05
C ILE A 96 1.01 -1.61 5.92
N LEU A 97 0.73 -2.90 6.15
CA LEU A 97 0.13 -3.82 5.18
C LEU A 97 0.81 -3.77 3.79
N GLY A 98 2.15 -3.67 3.79
CA GLY A 98 2.93 -3.67 2.56
C GLY A 98 3.04 -2.32 1.84
N LEU A 99 2.48 -1.24 2.40
CA LEU A 99 2.59 0.13 1.88
C LEU A 99 3.32 1.03 2.88
N TYR A 100 4.12 1.95 2.37
CA TYR A 100 4.83 2.94 3.18
C TYR A 100 3.99 4.20 3.36
N PHE A 101 3.81 4.61 4.61
CA PHE A 101 3.19 5.87 5.02
C PHE A 101 4.20 6.70 5.78
N GLY A 102 4.19 8.01 5.61
CA GLY A 102 5.14 8.87 6.31
C GLY A 102 5.28 10.24 5.68
N THR A 103 6.38 10.90 6.01
CA THR A 103 6.63 12.29 5.66
C THR A 103 7.57 12.49 4.48
N GLU A 104 8.35 11.47 4.12
CA GLU A 104 9.39 11.59 3.08
C GLU A 104 9.40 10.39 2.14
N ASN A 105 9.52 10.68 0.84
CA ASN A 105 9.76 9.70 -0.23
C ASN A 105 8.80 8.49 -0.30
N THR A 106 7.67 8.51 0.41
CA THR A 106 6.72 7.39 0.45
C THR A 106 6.18 7.03 -0.92
N GLU A 107 6.01 8.01 -1.79
CA GLU A 107 5.59 7.82 -3.18
C GLU A 107 6.56 6.91 -3.95
N LYS A 108 7.85 7.23 -3.93
CA LYS A 108 8.88 6.41 -4.59
C LYS A 108 9.01 5.03 -3.94
N LEU A 109 9.03 4.95 -2.60
CA LEU A 109 9.10 3.69 -1.87
C LEU A 109 7.94 2.75 -2.22
N ASN A 110 6.76 3.31 -2.47
CA ASN A 110 5.60 2.52 -2.84
C ASN A 110 5.58 2.13 -4.33
N TRP A 111 5.90 3.04 -5.23
CA TRP A 111 5.70 2.81 -6.64
C TRP A 111 6.90 2.20 -7.37
N GLU A 112 8.12 2.58 -7.03
CA GLU A 112 9.31 2.15 -7.75
C GLU A 112 9.52 0.62 -7.76
N PRO A 113 9.44 -0.11 -6.62
CA PRO A 113 9.58 -1.57 -6.62
C PRO A 113 8.49 -2.26 -7.44
N ARG A 114 7.28 -1.71 -7.48
CA ARG A 114 6.14 -2.26 -8.21
C ARG A 114 6.26 -2.04 -9.71
N ILE A 115 6.75 -0.87 -10.11
CA ILE A 115 7.06 -0.56 -11.51
C ILE A 115 8.20 -1.46 -12.00
N LEU A 116 9.22 -1.68 -11.18
CA LEU A 116 10.29 -2.62 -11.51
C LEU A 116 9.77 -4.04 -11.67
N LYS A 117 8.86 -4.49 -10.79
CA LYS A 117 8.21 -5.79 -10.92
C LYS A 117 7.37 -5.88 -12.20
N PHE A 118 6.61 -4.85 -12.52
CA PHE A 118 5.85 -4.74 -13.77
C PHE A 118 6.77 -4.89 -14.99
N ILE A 119 7.84 -4.10 -15.06
CA ILE A 119 8.82 -4.13 -16.15
C ILE A 119 9.51 -5.51 -16.23
N LYS A 120 9.92 -6.07 -15.09
CA LYS A 120 10.54 -7.40 -15.04
C LYS A 120 9.61 -8.47 -15.61
N THR A 121 8.32 -8.42 -15.28
CA THR A 121 7.32 -9.35 -15.83
C THR A 121 7.24 -9.21 -17.35
N LEU A 122 7.15 -8.00 -17.89
CA LEU A 122 7.12 -7.79 -19.33
C LEU A 122 8.39 -8.31 -20.03
N ASN A 123 9.57 -8.08 -19.43
CA ASN A 123 10.85 -8.55 -19.99
C ASN A 123 10.95 -10.08 -20.02
N LEU A 124 10.41 -10.80 -19.04
CA LEU A 124 10.36 -12.27 -19.04
C LEU A 124 9.53 -12.82 -20.20
N TRP A 125 8.52 -12.09 -20.65
CA TRP A 125 7.65 -12.50 -21.74
C TRP A 125 8.08 -11.95 -23.10
N LYS A 126 9.02 -11.00 -23.15
CA LYS A 126 9.47 -10.35 -24.37
C LYS A 126 10.15 -11.30 -25.34
N THR A 127 10.83 -12.32 -24.85
CA THR A 127 11.57 -13.31 -25.67
C THR A 127 10.66 -14.35 -26.31
N ARG A 128 9.36 -14.36 -25.96
CA ARG A 128 8.38 -15.29 -26.50
C ARG A 128 7.68 -14.67 -27.72
N ASP A 129 7.48 -15.47 -28.75
CA ASP A 129 6.72 -15.03 -29.93
C ASP A 129 5.22 -14.98 -29.62
N LEU A 130 4.77 -13.84 -29.17
CA LEU A 130 3.39 -13.61 -28.78
C LEU A 130 2.68 -12.72 -29.80
N SER A 131 1.47 -13.13 -30.18
CA SER A 131 0.56 -12.26 -30.91
C SER A 131 0.22 -11.01 -30.09
N LEU A 132 -0.30 -9.93 -30.74
CA LEU A 132 -0.73 -8.73 -30.02
C LEU A 132 -1.77 -9.01 -28.92
N ARG A 133 -2.68 -9.96 -29.17
CA ARG A 133 -3.66 -10.43 -28.15
C ARG A 133 -2.97 -11.11 -26.98
N GLY A 134 -1.99 -12.00 -27.25
CA GLY A 134 -1.19 -12.64 -26.22
C GLY A 134 -0.43 -11.63 -25.36
N LYS A 135 0.16 -10.61 -25.98
CA LYS A 135 0.81 -9.51 -25.26
C LYS A 135 -0.16 -8.73 -24.39
N ALA A 136 -1.38 -8.44 -24.87
CA ALA A 136 -2.42 -7.76 -24.07
C ALA A 136 -2.81 -8.59 -22.83
N VAL A 137 -2.92 -9.90 -22.95
CA VAL A 137 -3.17 -10.81 -21.80
C VAL A 137 -2.04 -10.73 -20.78
N VAL A 138 -0.78 -10.80 -21.23
CA VAL A 138 0.39 -10.68 -20.34
C VAL A 138 0.38 -9.34 -19.59
N VAL A 139 0.11 -8.23 -20.28
CA VAL A 139 0.00 -6.92 -19.66
C VAL A 139 -1.10 -6.90 -18.61
N ASN A 140 -2.31 -7.30 -18.96
CA ASN A 140 -3.49 -7.16 -18.11
C ASN A 140 -3.47 -8.09 -16.89
N GLN A 141 -3.11 -9.36 -17.10
CA GLN A 141 -3.27 -10.38 -16.07
C GLN A 141 -2.00 -10.56 -15.23
N LEU A 142 -0.83 -10.43 -15.83
CA LEU A 142 0.43 -10.72 -15.14
C LEU A 142 1.15 -9.45 -14.68
N ALA A 143 1.44 -8.54 -15.60
CA ALA A 143 2.25 -7.38 -15.26
C ALA A 143 1.46 -6.36 -14.40
N ALA A 144 0.24 -6.00 -14.83
CA ALA A 144 -0.58 -5.00 -14.14
C ALA A 144 -1.03 -5.43 -12.74
N SER A 145 -1.08 -6.74 -12.45
CA SER A 145 -1.42 -7.26 -11.11
C SER A 145 -0.53 -6.67 -10.00
N ALA A 146 0.73 -6.35 -10.32
CA ALA A 146 1.66 -5.74 -9.36
C ALA A 146 1.27 -4.31 -8.93
N LEU A 147 0.43 -3.65 -9.73
CA LEU A 147 0.05 -2.24 -9.55
C LEU A 147 -1.29 -2.06 -8.83
N TRP A 148 -2.18 -3.05 -8.87
CA TRP A 148 -3.58 -2.87 -8.44
C TRP A 148 -3.72 -2.62 -6.95
N TYR A 149 -3.06 -3.43 -6.11
CA TYR A 149 -3.16 -3.27 -4.66
C TYR A 149 -2.78 -1.85 -4.18
N PRO A 150 -1.61 -1.30 -4.51
CA PRO A 150 -1.30 0.07 -4.13
C PRO A 150 -2.23 1.10 -4.79
N ALA A 151 -2.68 0.88 -6.02
CA ALA A 151 -3.57 1.81 -6.73
C ALA A 151 -4.98 1.92 -6.12
N THR A 152 -5.41 0.96 -5.29
CA THR A 152 -6.67 1.06 -4.54
C THR A 152 -6.58 1.99 -3.34
N ILE A 153 -5.36 2.27 -2.85
CA ILE A 153 -5.14 3.01 -1.60
C ILE A 153 -4.40 4.32 -1.86
N LEU A 154 -3.45 4.31 -2.79
CA LEU A 154 -2.55 5.43 -3.06
C LEU A 154 -2.77 5.99 -4.47
N PRO A 155 -2.72 7.32 -4.64
CA PRO A 155 -2.77 7.92 -5.96
C PRO A 155 -1.55 7.49 -6.79
N LEU A 156 -1.77 7.26 -8.08
CA LEU A 156 -0.70 6.93 -9.01
C LEU A 156 -0.05 8.23 -9.51
N PRO A 157 1.22 8.49 -9.21
CA PRO A 157 1.87 9.73 -9.61
C PRO A 157 2.16 9.80 -11.11
N LYS A 158 2.16 10.99 -11.67
CA LYS A 158 2.35 11.22 -13.12
C LYS A 158 3.64 10.58 -13.67
N TRP A 159 4.74 10.63 -12.91
CA TRP A 159 6.00 10.01 -13.33
C TRP A 159 5.90 8.48 -13.42
N ALA A 160 5.15 7.85 -12.52
CA ALA A 160 4.90 6.40 -12.52
C ALA A 160 4.02 6.00 -13.71
N VAL A 161 2.93 6.74 -13.96
CA VAL A 161 2.07 6.57 -15.15
C VAL A 161 2.89 6.62 -16.43
N LYS A 162 3.75 7.64 -16.57
CA LYS A 162 4.62 7.79 -17.74
C LYS A 162 5.51 6.56 -17.92
N ARG A 163 6.23 6.16 -16.87
CA ARG A 163 7.17 5.02 -16.90
C ARG A 163 6.47 3.69 -17.17
N ILE A 164 5.30 3.48 -16.60
CA ILE A 164 4.49 2.27 -16.85
C ILE A 164 4.02 2.24 -18.31
N ASN A 165 3.47 3.34 -18.82
CA ASN A 165 3.01 3.43 -20.20
C ASN A 165 4.15 3.24 -21.21
N GLU A 166 5.32 3.82 -20.97
CA GLU A 166 6.50 3.60 -21.81
C GLU A 166 6.87 2.11 -21.89
N ALA A 167 6.97 1.44 -20.74
CA ALA A 167 7.30 0.02 -20.70
C ALA A 167 6.22 -0.86 -21.34
N LEU A 168 4.94 -0.55 -21.11
CA LEU A 168 3.80 -1.23 -21.68
C LEU A 168 3.82 -1.19 -23.21
N TRP A 169 3.87 0.01 -23.78
CA TRP A 169 3.82 0.17 -25.24
C TRP A 169 5.09 -0.34 -25.92
N PHE A 170 6.23 -0.22 -25.24
CA PHE A 170 7.45 -0.86 -25.69
C PHE A 170 7.30 -2.38 -25.81
N PHE A 171 6.71 -3.05 -24.82
CA PHE A 171 6.46 -4.49 -24.86
C PHE A 171 5.45 -4.88 -25.96
N VAL A 172 4.37 -4.11 -26.11
CA VAL A 172 3.31 -4.41 -27.08
C VAL A 172 3.83 -4.26 -28.51
N TYR A 173 4.52 -3.18 -28.81
CA TYR A 173 4.89 -2.80 -30.20
C TYR A 173 6.38 -2.97 -30.56
N ASN A 174 7.22 -3.39 -29.62
CA ASN A 174 8.65 -3.67 -29.86
C ASN A 174 9.41 -2.49 -30.50
N TRP A 175 9.26 -1.25 -30.04
CA TRP A 175 9.88 -0.05 -30.59
C TRP A 175 9.49 0.28 -32.05
N LYS A 176 8.64 -0.50 -32.67
CA LYS A 176 8.12 -0.17 -34.00
C LYS A 176 7.09 0.95 -33.89
N LYS A 177 6.89 1.67 -35.00
CA LYS A 177 5.78 2.62 -35.09
C LYS A 177 4.50 1.91 -34.68
N ASP A 178 3.71 2.52 -33.81
CA ASP A 178 2.48 1.94 -33.29
C ASP A 178 1.58 1.49 -34.49
N PRO A 179 1.38 0.19 -34.74
CA PRO A 179 0.62 -0.29 -35.88
C PRO A 179 -0.88 -0.01 -35.72
N ILE A 180 -1.31 0.14 -34.48
CA ILE A 180 -2.66 0.49 -34.08
C ILE A 180 -2.59 1.67 -33.11
N PRO A 181 -3.40 2.72 -33.26
CA PRO A 181 -3.43 3.81 -32.29
C PRO A 181 -3.67 3.28 -30.86
N ARG A 182 -2.92 3.78 -29.89
CA ARG A 182 -3.00 3.35 -28.49
C ARG A 182 -4.43 3.44 -27.93
N LYS A 183 -5.16 4.49 -28.34
CA LYS A 183 -6.57 4.66 -27.98
C LYS A 183 -7.42 3.49 -28.49
N GLN A 184 -7.21 3.06 -29.74
CA GLN A 184 -7.91 1.92 -30.34
C GLN A 184 -7.52 0.60 -29.63
N ALA A 185 -6.24 0.40 -29.31
CA ALA A 185 -5.78 -0.80 -28.63
C ALA A 185 -6.38 -0.95 -27.21
N ARG A 186 -6.80 0.15 -26.58
CA ARG A 186 -7.47 0.14 -25.27
C ARG A 186 -8.95 -0.22 -25.35
N LEU A 187 -9.58 -0.13 -26.52
CA LEU A 187 -11.00 -0.47 -26.69
C LEU A 187 -11.23 -1.96 -26.43
N PRO A 188 -12.46 -2.33 -26.01
CA PRO A 188 -12.88 -3.72 -25.89
C PRO A 188 -12.74 -4.51 -27.20
N HIS A 189 -12.59 -5.82 -27.11
CA HIS A 189 -12.51 -6.69 -28.29
C HIS A 189 -13.72 -6.54 -29.24
N LYS A 190 -14.91 -6.30 -28.69
CA LYS A 190 -16.14 -6.09 -29.45
C LYS A 190 -16.07 -4.84 -30.36
N GLU A 191 -15.24 -3.88 -30.00
CA GLU A 191 -15.01 -2.63 -30.73
C GLU A 191 -13.71 -2.68 -31.55
N GLY A 192 -13.16 -3.87 -31.79
CA GLY A 192 -11.94 -4.08 -32.56
C GLY A 192 -10.66 -3.73 -31.82
N GLY A 193 -10.70 -3.51 -30.50
CA GLY A 193 -9.54 -3.24 -29.67
C GLY A 193 -8.85 -4.51 -29.13
N LEU A 194 -7.78 -4.30 -28.38
CA LEU A 194 -7.02 -5.34 -27.69
C LEU A 194 -7.37 -5.44 -26.20
N ASN A 195 -8.27 -4.61 -25.73
CA ASN A 195 -8.66 -4.46 -24.31
C ASN A 195 -7.46 -4.23 -23.38
N ILE A 196 -6.43 -3.51 -23.84
CA ILE A 196 -5.28 -3.17 -23.03
C ILE A 196 -5.70 -2.18 -21.94
N VAL A 197 -5.34 -2.50 -20.71
CA VAL A 197 -5.69 -1.68 -19.55
C VAL A 197 -5.22 -0.24 -19.68
N ASP A 198 -6.09 0.69 -19.33
CA ASP A 198 -5.75 2.11 -19.18
C ASP A 198 -5.33 2.38 -17.75
N ILE A 199 -4.03 2.53 -17.53
CA ILE A 199 -3.43 2.74 -16.19
C ILE A 199 -3.89 4.06 -15.57
N GLU A 200 -4.27 5.05 -16.38
CA GLU A 200 -4.70 6.38 -15.89
C GLU A 200 -6.14 6.39 -15.40
N LYS A 201 -6.98 5.50 -15.97
CA LYS A 201 -8.42 5.48 -15.68
C LYS A 201 -8.82 4.54 -14.55
N LYS A 202 -7.88 3.86 -13.97
CA LYS A 202 -8.11 2.91 -12.90
C LYS A 202 -7.55 3.40 -11.60
#